data_f20ed7ce841ab049c1ea73fd433b1013
#
_entry.id   f20ed7ce841ab049c1ea73fd433b1013
#
_cell.length_a   1.000
_cell.length_b   1.000
_cell.length_c   1.000
_cell.angle_alpha   90.00
_cell.angle_beta   90.00
_cell.angle_gamma   90.00
#
_symmetry.space_group_name_H-M   'P 1'
#
loop_
_entity.id
_entity.type
_entity.pdbx_description
1 polymer ?
#
loop_
_entity_poly.entity_id
_entity_poly.type
_entity_poly.pdbx_seq_one_letter_code
_entity_poly.pdbx_strand_id
1 'polypeptide(L)'
;KHTLLFKDFKFRCCIGKNNFSKKKIEGDKKTPIGVFDLGDLYYRADRFKKPFTNLKTHKINRNMAWCNDVNHKKYNKLIKINKKIGYEKLYRKDYKYDFLLLIKYNYNKTIPKKGSAIFIHLTKNYQPTTGCIALSKKDFLILIKLINKNTKIRILR
;
A
#
# COMPACT_ATOMS: atom_id res chain seq x y z
N LYS A 1 -19.55 2.96 3.43
CA LYS A 1 -18.33 3.66 3.91
C LYS A 1 -17.51 2.66 4.70
N HIS A 2 -16.18 2.59 4.46
CA HIS A 2 -15.29 1.69 5.18
C HIS A 2 -14.52 2.45 6.25
N THR A 3 -14.13 1.74 7.31
CA THR A 3 -13.42 2.32 8.47
C THR A 3 -12.21 1.47 8.79
N LEU A 4 -11.06 2.11 9.03
CA LEU A 4 -9.89 1.52 9.63
C LEU A 4 -9.89 1.90 11.12
N LEU A 5 -9.81 0.90 11.98
CA LEU A 5 -9.78 1.08 13.43
C LEU A 5 -8.37 0.84 13.96
N PHE A 6 -7.90 1.69 14.86
CA PHE A 6 -6.69 1.47 15.64
C PHE A 6 -6.85 2.07 17.03
N LYS A 7 -6.89 1.22 18.06
CA LYS A 7 -7.28 1.62 19.44
C LYS A 7 -8.61 2.39 19.38
N ASP A 8 -8.66 3.58 19.96
CA ASP A 8 -9.87 4.45 19.99
C ASP A 8 -10.04 5.29 18.72
N PHE A 9 -9.10 5.20 17.77
CA PHE A 9 -9.16 5.95 16.53
C PHE A 9 -10.00 5.24 15.47
N LYS A 10 -10.87 6.01 14.82
CA LYS A 10 -11.69 5.59 13.67
C LYS A 10 -11.33 6.45 12.46
N PHE A 11 -10.69 5.84 11.47
CA PHE A 11 -10.27 6.52 10.24
C PHE A 11 -11.19 6.11 9.09
N ARG A 12 -11.83 7.09 8.44
CA ARG A 12 -12.55 6.84 7.21
C ARG A 12 -11.56 6.37 6.14
N CYS A 13 -11.85 5.26 5.46
CA CYS A 13 -11.00 4.76 4.39
C CYS A 13 -11.81 4.37 3.15
N CYS A 14 -11.11 4.18 2.03
CA CYS A 14 -11.63 3.50 0.87
C CYS A 14 -10.77 2.28 0.53
N ILE A 15 -11.36 1.37 -0.21
CA ILE A 15 -10.82 0.05 -0.56
C ILE A 15 -10.93 -0.18 -2.07
N GLY A 16 -10.56 -1.37 -2.51
CA GLY A 16 -10.67 -1.79 -3.91
C GLY A 16 -12.07 -1.64 -4.48
N LYS A 17 -12.17 -1.17 -5.73
CA LYS A 17 -13.44 -0.93 -6.45
C LYS A 17 -14.38 -2.14 -6.42
N ASN A 18 -13.84 -3.34 -6.45
CA ASN A 18 -14.59 -4.59 -6.47
C ASN A 18 -14.69 -5.24 -5.07
N ASN A 19 -14.68 -4.42 -3.99
CA ASN A 19 -14.78 -4.86 -2.60
C ASN A 19 -13.63 -5.77 -2.14
N PHE A 20 -13.91 -6.79 -1.36
CA PHE A 20 -12.96 -7.68 -0.71
C PHE A 20 -12.86 -9.05 -1.39
N SER A 21 -11.72 -9.75 -1.18
CA SER A 21 -11.54 -11.13 -1.63
C SER A 21 -10.66 -11.94 -0.67
N LYS A 22 -11.09 -13.19 -0.38
CA LYS A 22 -10.23 -14.21 0.23
C LYS A 22 -9.31 -14.88 -0.80
N LYS A 23 -9.74 -14.92 -2.07
CA LYS A 23 -9.02 -15.53 -3.21
C LYS A 23 -8.69 -14.43 -4.23
N LYS A 24 -7.72 -13.58 -3.88
CA LYS A 24 -7.31 -12.47 -4.75
C LYS A 24 -6.59 -12.97 -6.00
N ILE A 25 -6.84 -12.28 -7.12
CA ILE A 25 -6.18 -12.48 -8.41
C ILE A 25 -5.55 -11.15 -8.82
N GLU A 26 -4.42 -11.18 -9.53
CA GLU A 26 -3.81 -9.97 -10.07
C GLU A 26 -4.80 -9.21 -10.97
N GLY A 27 -4.92 -7.90 -10.76
CA GLY A 27 -5.83 -7.05 -11.54
C GLY A 27 -7.31 -7.09 -11.15
N ASP A 28 -7.72 -7.89 -10.16
CA ASP A 28 -9.14 -8.05 -9.74
C ASP A 28 -9.77 -6.82 -9.10
N LYS A 29 -8.95 -5.80 -8.76
CA LYS A 29 -9.34 -4.56 -8.07
C LYS A 29 -10.02 -4.80 -6.72
N LYS A 30 -9.73 -5.91 -6.05
CA LYS A 30 -10.26 -6.27 -4.72
C LYS A 30 -9.22 -6.07 -3.63
N THR A 31 -9.66 -5.72 -2.44
CA THR A 31 -8.81 -5.67 -1.24
C THR A 31 -8.75 -7.06 -0.60
N PRO A 32 -7.55 -7.60 -0.28
CA PRO A 32 -7.45 -8.93 0.29
C PRO A 32 -8.02 -8.99 1.70
N ILE A 33 -8.73 -10.08 2.03
CA ILE A 33 -9.17 -10.41 3.40
C ILE A 33 -8.08 -11.22 4.08
N GLY A 34 -7.79 -10.92 5.35
CA GLY A 34 -6.83 -11.66 6.16
C GLY A 34 -6.13 -10.80 7.20
N VAL A 35 -5.09 -11.38 7.80
CA VAL A 35 -4.20 -10.70 8.73
C VAL A 35 -2.81 -10.61 8.10
N PHE A 36 -2.27 -9.40 8.01
CA PHE A 36 -1.01 -9.13 7.34
C PHE A 36 -0.10 -8.28 8.21
N ASP A 37 1.21 -8.51 8.11
CA ASP A 37 2.20 -7.61 8.67
C ASP A 37 2.23 -6.32 7.88
N LEU A 38 2.53 -5.22 8.55
CA LEU A 38 2.87 -3.98 7.90
C LEU A 38 4.37 -3.97 7.59
N GLY A 39 4.72 -3.37 6.47
CA GLY A 39 6.10 -3.25 6.02
C GLY A 39 6.66 -1.85 6.18
N ASP A 40 7.60 -1.51 5.32
CA ASP A 40 8.28 -0.23 5.34
C ASP A 40 7.38 0.91 4.83
N LEU A 41 7.67 2.11 5.28
CA LEU A 41 7.03 3.35 4.85
C LEU A 41 7.88 4.02 3.78
N TYR A 42 7.24 4.41 2.69
CA TYR A 42 7.84 5.16 1.59
C TYR A 42 7.24 6.57 1.55
N TYR A 43 8.05 7.60 1.27
CA TYR A 43 7.55 8.97 1.22
C TYR A 43 8.28 9.83 0.18
N ARG A 44 7.61 10.86 -0.33
CA ARG A 44 8.13 11.84 -1.30
C ARG A 44 8.95 12.90 -0.56
N ALA A 45 10.27 12.64 -0.44
CA ALA A 45 11.20 13.55 0.25
C ALA A 45 11.40 14.89 -0.48
N ASP A 46 11.04 14.97 -1.75
CA ASP A 46 10.99 16.21 -2.53
C ASP A 46 9.77 17.08 -2.22
N ARG A 47 8.76 16.54 -1.53
CA ARG A 47 7.54 17.26 -1.13
C ARG A 47 7.38 17.40 0.39
N PHE A 48 7.94 16.46 1.15
CA PHE A 48 7.74 16.39 2.60
C PHE A 48 9.02 16.06 3.34
N LYS A 49 9.16 16.62 4.55
CA LYS A 49 10.15 16.17 5.53
C LYS A 49 9.84 14.73 5.95
N LYS A 50 10.86 14.03 6.46
CA LYS A 50 10.68 12.67 7.00
C LYS A 50 9.55 12.68 8.04
N PRO A 51 8.50 11.84 7.88
CA PRO A 51 7.41 11.79 8.83
C PRO A 51 7.88 11.19 10.16
N PHE A 52 7.27 11.61 11.24
CA PHE A 52 7.49 11.03 12.55
C PHE A 52 6.81 9.66 12.64
N THR A 53 7.60 8.60 12.82
CA THR A 53 7.12 7.21 12.87
C THR A 53 8.20 6.28 13.42
N ASN A 54 7.78 5.15 14.02
CA ASN A 54 8.65 4.05 14.43
C ASN A 54 8.88 3.01 13.32
N LEU A 55 8.38 3.25 12.11
CA LEU A 55 8.59 2.39 10.96
C LEU A 55 9.90 2.72 10.23
N LYS A 56 10.48 1.72 9.59
CA LYS A 56 11.57 1.96 8.64
C LYS A 56 11.07 2.76 7.45
N THR A 57 11.77 3.84 7.12
CA THR A 57 11.36 4.79 6.08
C THR A 57 12.29 4.79 4.89
N HIS A 58 11.73 4.95 3.68
CA HIS A 58 12.47 5.09 2.42
C HIS A 58 12.00 6.32 1.66
N LYS A 59 12.95 7.07 1.10
CA LYS A 59 12.66 8.17 0.18
C LYS A 59 12.27 7.62 -1.17
N ILE A 60 11.12 8.02 -1.71
CA ILE A 60 10.72 7.67 -3.07
C ILE A 60 11.53 8.51 -4.06
N ASN A 61 12.17 7.86 -5.02
CA ASN A 61 12.86 8.51 -6.12
C ASN A 61 12.26 8.12 -7.49
N ARG A 62 12.71 8.80 -8.55
CA ARG A 62 12.13 8.65 -9.91
C ARG A 62 12.29 7.27 -10.52
N ASN A 63 13.25 6.47 -10.02
CA ASN A 63 13.54 5.13 -10.55
C ASN A 63 12.88 4.01 -9.76
N MET A 64 12.08 4.32 -8.72
CA MET A 64 11.43 3.31 -7.89
C MET A 64 10.09 2.88 -8.47
N ALA A 65 9.91 1.57 -8.53
CA ALA A 65 8.68 0.95 -8.98
C ALA A 65 8.37 -0.34 -8.20
N TRP A 66 7.14 -0.81 -8.26
CA TRP A 66 6.72 -2.09 -7.73
C TRP A 66 6.40 -3.03 -8.87
N CYS A 67 7.05 -4.20 -8.91
CA CYS A 67 6.84 -5.18 -9.98
C CYS A 67 5.47 -5.84 -9.84
N ASN A 68 4.65 -5.72 -10.88
CA ASN A 68 3.35 -6.41 -11.00
C ASN A 68 3.32 -7.39 -12.18
N ASP A 69 4.46 -7.66 -12.79
CA ASP A 69 4.61 -8.67 -13.83
C ASP A 69 4.61 -10.07 -13.21
N VAL A 70 3.52 -10.80 -13.46
CA VAL A 70 3.27 -12.13 -12.87
C VAL A 70 4.28 -13.21 -13.28
N ASN A 71 5.01 -12.99 -14.38
CA ASN A 71 6.02 -13.92 -14.89
C ASN A 71 7.44 -13.56 -14.43
N HIS A 72 7.63 -12.43 -13.77
CA HIS A 72 8.94 -11.95 -13.38
C HIS A 72 9.33 -12.46 -11.97
N LYS A 73 10.59 -12.89 -11.78
CA LYS A 73 11.10 -13.39 -10.49
C LYS A 73 10.99 -12.40 -9.32
N LYS A 74 10.89 -11.10 -9.62
CA LYS A 74 10.67 -10.04 -8.62
C LYS A 74 9.19 -9.60 -8.54
N TYR A 75 8.25 -10.43 -8.98
CA TYR A 75 6.83 -10.16 -8.81
C TYR A 75 6.51 -9.78 -7.36
N ASN A 76 5.70 -8.73 -7.18
CA ASN A 76 5.34 -8.16 -5.87
C ASN A 76 6.52 -7.71 -5.00
N LYS A 77 7.57 -7.16 -5.63
CA LYS A 77 8.75 -6.60 -4.95
C LYS A 77 9.07 -5.20 -5.48
N LEU A 78 9.77 -4.42 -4.63
CA LEU A 78 10.37 -3.17 -5.04
C LEU A 78 11.47 -3.42 -6.07
N ILE A 79 11.45 -2.65 -7.15
CA ILE A 79 12.44 -2.72 -8.24
C ILE A 79 12.87 -1.32 -8.69
N LYS A 80 13.98 -1.23 -9.41
CA LYS A 80 14.26 -0.09 -10.29
C LYS A 80 13.42 -0.22 -11.55
N ILE A 81 12.94 0.90 -12.10
CA ILE A 81 12.16 0.92 -13.33
C ILE A 81 12.89 0.15 -14.45
N ASN A 82 12.19 -0.81 -15.01
CA ASN A 82 12.61 -1.56 -16.20
C ASN A 82 11.42 -1.60 -17.18
N LYS A 83 11.57 -0.96 -18.33
CA LYS A 83 10.49 -0.87 -19.34
C LYS A 83 10.13 -2.19 -20.00
N LYS A 84 10.94 -3.25 -19.81
CA LYS A 84 10.72 -4.60 -20.39
C LYS A 84 9.74 -5.45 -19.56
N ILE A 85 9.35 -5.00 -18.36
CA ILE A 85 8.47 -5.76 -17.45
C ILE A 85 7.33 -4.87 -16.94
N GLY A 86 6.23 -5.47 -16.49
CA GLY A 86 5.12 -4.76 -15.86
C GLY A 86 5.51 -4.20 -14.50
N TYR A 87 5.18 -2.94 -14.26
CA TYR A 87 5.44 -2.28 -12.98
C TYR A 87 4.49 -1.13 -12.69
N GLU A 88 4.37 -0.79 -11.42
CA GLU A 88 3.70 0.39 -10.93
C GLU A 88 4.73 1.42 -10.42
N LYS A 89 4.72 2.64 -10.97
CA LYS A 89 5.61 3.73 -10.52
C LYS A 89 5.24 4.17 -9.11
N LEU A 90 6.24 4.28 -8.21
CA LEU A 90 6.04 4.89 -6.90
C LEU A 90 6.16 6.42 -6.95
N TYR A 91 7.04 6.96 -7.82
CA TYR A 91 7.18 8.40 -8.02
C TYR A 91 6.12 8.90 -9.00
N ARG A 92 4.98 9.41 -8.47
CA ARG A 92 3.83 9.84 -9.25
C ARG A 92 3.73 11.36 -9.31
N LYS A 93 3.04 11.89 -10.35
CA LYS A 93 2.70 13.32 -10.44
C LYS A 93 1.61 13.69 -9.45
N ASP A 94 0.61 12.80 -9.26
CA ASP A 94 -0.42 12.98 -8.25
C ASP A 94 0.13 12.74 -6.83
N TYR A 95 -0.66 13.10 -5.80
CA TYR A 95 -0.27 13.01 -4.40
C TYR A 95 -0.60 11.67 -3.73
N LYS A 96 -1.24 10.74 -4.43
CA LYS A 96 -1.72 9.48 -3.81
C LYS A 96 -0.60 8.68 -3.16
N TYR A 97 0.60 8.71 -3.74
CA TYR A 97 1.80 8.02 -3.25
C TYR A 97 2.82 8.97 -2.61
N ASP A 98 2.38 10.14 -2.14
CA ASP A 98 3.25 11.00 -1.33
C ASP A 98 3.68 10.31 -0.03
N PHE A 99 2.81 9.45 0.49
CA PHE A 99 3.09 8.49 1.55
C PHE A 99 2.49 7.13 1.16
N LEU A 100 3.27 6.06 1.39
CA LEU A 100 2.92 4.70 0.97
C LEU A 100 3.41 3.71 2.02
N LEU A 101 2.50 3.00 2.68
CA LEU A 101 2.81 1.99 3.68
C LEU A 101 2.52 0.60 3.09
N LEU A 102 3.52 -0.27 3.06
CA LEU A 102 3.38 -1.62 2.54
C LEU A 102 2.50 -2.48 3.46
N ILE A 103 1.51 -3.14 2.89
CA ILE A 103 0.83 -4.29 3.50
C ILE A 103 1.47 -5.56 2.91
N LYS A 104 2.06 -6.40 3.75
CA LYS A 104 2.79 -7.61 3.30
C LYS A 104 1.86 -8.73 2.85
N TYR A 105 0.88 -8.39 2.01
CA TYR A 105 0.04 -9.37 1.32
C TYR A 105 0.84 -10.03 0.20
N ASN A 106 0.79 -11.35 0.10
CA ASN A 106 1.52 -12.13 -0.92
C ASN A 106 3.00 -11.72 -1.06
N TYR A 107 3.66 -11.39 0.06
CA TYR A 107 4.98 -10.75 0.04
C TYR A 107 6.11 -11.70 0.43
N ASN A 108 6.05 -12.40 1.57
CA ASN A 108 7.15 -13.23 2.06
C ASN A 108 7.36 -14.47 1.19
N LYS A 109 6.28 -15.20 0.92
CA LYS A 109 6.22 -16.31 -0.05
C LYS A 109 5.32 -15.89 -1.19
N THR A 110 5.89 -15.18 -2.16
CA THR A 110 5.14 -14.61 -3.28
C THR A 110 4.65 -15.71 -4.22
N ILE A 111 3.35 -15.78 -4.43
CA ILE A 111 2.70 -16.69 -5.38
C ILE A 111 2.31 -15.89 -6.62
N PRO A 112 2.77 -16.25 -7.83
CA PRO A 112 2.39 -15.57 -9.06
C PRO A 112 0.87 -15.50 -9.25
N LYS A 113 0.40 -14.43 -9.87
CA LYS A 113 -1.02 -14.19 -10.18
C LYS A 113 -1.96 -13.99 -8.97
N LYS A 114 -1.48 -14.11 -7.72
CA LYS A 114 -2.31 -13.94 -6.51
C LYS A 114 -2.41 -12.50 -6.02
N GLY A 115 -2.00 -11.53 -6.81
CA GLY A 115 -2.08 -10.11 -6.52
C GLY A 115 -0.78 -9.53 -5.95
N SER A 116 -0.56 -8.27 -6.24
CA SER A 116 0.64 -7.50 -5.87
C SER A 116 0.29 -6.08 -5.46
N ALA A 117 1.28 -5.32 -4.99
CA ALA A 117 1.21 -3.88 -4.74
C ALA A 117 0.03 -3.46 -3.84
N ILE A 118 -0.13 -4.13 -2.69
CA ILE A 118 -1.15 -3.78 -1.70
C ILE A 118 -0.53 -2.86 -0.65
N PHE A 119 -1.03 -1.63 -0.59
CA PHE A 119 -0.53 -0.57 0.27
C PHE A 119 -1.65 0.12 1.04
N ILE A 120 -1.28 0.88 2.07
CA ILE A 120 -2.07 2.01 2.56
C ILE A 120 -1.45 3.27 1.95
N HIS A 121 -2.27 4.11 1.27
CA HIS A 121 -1.81 5.34 0.62
C HIS A 121 -2.82 6.48 0.81
N LEU A 122 -2.56 7.66 0.22
CA LEU A 122 -3.46 8.80 0.35
C LEU A 122 -4.65 8.67 -0.60
N THR A 123 -5.85 9.01 -0.10
CA THR A 123 -7.07 9.04 -0.92
C THR A 123 -7.14 10.30 -1.77
N LYS A 124 -7.81 10.18 -2.92
CA LYS A 124 -8.32 11.33 -3.69
C LYS A 124 -9.84 11.30 -3.59
N ASN A 125 -10.39 12.20 -2.76
CA ASN A 125 -11.84 12.35 -2.57
C ASN A 125 -12.55 11.02 -2.19
N TYR A 126 -11.87 10.13 -1.49
CA TYR A 126 -12.37 8.80 -1.10
C TYR A 126 -12.90 7.95 -2.25
N GLN A 127 -12.34 8.13 -3.46
CA GLN A 127 -12.63 7.25 -4.57
C GLN A 127 -12.08 5.85 -4.34
N PRO A 128 -12.75 4.79 -4.84
CA PRO A 128 -12.27 3.42 -4.75
C PRO A 128 -10.88 3.24 -5.37
N THR A 129 -10.11 2.30 -4.83
CA THR A 129 -8.76 1.96 -5.28
C THR A 129 -8.78 0.75 -6.22
N THR A 130 -7.59 0.31 -6.65
CA THR A 130 -7.42 -0.95 -7.39
C THR A 130 -7.09 -2.16 -6.48
N GLY A 131 -7.31 -2.02 -5.16
CA GLY A 131 -7.10 -3.07 -4.16
C GLY A 131 -6.42 -2.59 -2.89
N CYS A 132 -5.77 -1.44 -2.92
CA CYS A 132 -5.16 -0.79 -1.76
C CYS A 132 -6.21 -0.25 -0.79
N ILE A 133 -5.77 0.12 0.40
CA ILE A 133 -6.53 0.93 1.36
C ILE A 133 -6.06 2.37 1.22
N ALA A 134 -6.97 3.35 1.21
CA ALA A 134 -6.58 4.75 1.14
C ALA A 134 -7.24 5.59 2.23
N LEU A 135 -6.44 6.50 2.82
CA LEU A 135 -6.80 7.39 3.93
C LEU A 135 -6.61 8.85 3.53
N SER A 136 -7.24 9.78 4.26
CA SER A 136 -6.86 11.18 4.20
C SER A 136 -5.39 11.35 4.64
N LYS A 137 -4.71 12.41 4.18
CA LYS A 137 -3.33 12.68 4.61
C LYS A 137 -3.24 12.86 6.13
N LYS A 138 -4.20 13.56 6.74
CA LYS A 138 -4.27 13.76 8.19
C LYS A 138 -4.33 12.41 8.92
N ASP A 139 -5.26 11.54 8.53
CA ASP A 139 -5.47 10.24 9.16
C ASP A 139 -4.28 9.31 8.94
N PHE A 140 -3.69 9.31 7.75
CA PHE A 140 -2.48 8.55 7.45
C PHE A 140 -1.32 8.95 8.37
N LEU A 141 -1.07 10.25 8.53
CA LEU A 141 0.01 10.76 9.39
C LEU A 141 -0.23 10.47 10.87
N ILE A 142 -1.48 10.46 11.34
CA ILE A 142 -1.82 10.02 12.70
C ILE A 142 -1.54 8.51 12.82
N LEU A 143 -2.02 7.69 11.90
CA LEU A 143 -1.84 6.24 11.94
C LEU A 143 -0.37 5.84 12.03
N ILE A 144 0.51 6.40 11.20
CA ILE A 144 1.93 6.02 11.17
C ILE A 144 2.72 6.45 12.41
N LYS A 145 2.21 7.39 13.22
CA LYS A 145 2.77 7.73 14.54
C LYS A 145 2.41 6.68 15.59
N LEU A 146 1.25 6.05 15.47
CA LEU A 146 0.69 5.14 16.47
C LEU A 146 1.17 3.70 16.29
N ILE A 147 1.50 3.29 15.08
CA ILE A 147 1.90 1.93 14.72
C ILE A 147 3.42 1.74 14.78
N ASN A 148 3.85 0.48 14.84
CA ASN A 148 5.26 0.09 14.82
C ASN A 148 5.46 -1.18 13.95
N LYS A 149 6.70 -1.67 13.88
CA LYS A 149 7.08 -2.83 13.05
C LYS A 149 6.36 -4.14 13.39
N ASN A 150 5.81 -4.26 14.60
CA ASN A 150 5.08 -5.46 15.06
C ASN A 150 3.56 -5.33 14.84
N THR A 151 3.08 -4.17 14.38
CA THR A 151 1.67 -3.93 14.12
C THR A 151 1.22 -4.74 12.92
N LYS A 152 0.09 -5.44 13.08
CA LYS A 152 -0.58 -6.18 12.00
C LYS A 152 -1.87 -5.47 11.61
N ILE A 153 -2.23 -5.58 10.35
CA ILE A 153 -3.54 -5.17 9.87
C ILE A 153 -4.42 -6.39 9.66
N ARG A 154 -5.62 -6.34 10.24
CA ARG A 154 -6.68 -7.32 9.97
C ARG A 154 -7.69 -6.68 9.03
N ILE A 155 -7.91 -7.29 7.87
CA ILE A 155 -8.88 -6.83 6.88
C ILE A 155 -10.06 -7.80 6.89
N LEU A 156 -11.22 -7.28 7.21
CA LEU A 156 -12.49 -8.01 7.31
C LEU A 156 -13.48 -7.45 6.27
N ARG A 157 -14.50 -8.24 5.95
CA ARG A 157 -15.66 -7.81 5.15
C ARG A 157 -16.68 -7.10 6.01
#